data_30aa0a70e9c0e9a81af2936f0c3dd7fd
#
_entry.id   30aa0a70e9c0e9a81af2936f0c3dd7fd
#
_cell.length_a   1.000
_cell.length_b   1.000
_cell.length_c   1.000
_cell.angle_alpha   90.00
_cell.angle_beta   90.00
_cell.angle_gamma   90.00
#
_symmetry.space_group_name_H-M   'P 1'
#
loop_
_entity.id
_entity.type
_entity.pdbx_description
1 polymer ?
#
loop_
_entity_poly.entity_id
_entity_poly.type
_entity_poly.pdbx_seq_one_letter_code
_entity_poly.pdbx_strand_id
1 'polypeptide(L)'
;MKRKVLALVIPALLAAGAAHAAEIYNKDGNKLDVYGKVDGLHYFSSDSKKDGDQTYVRFGFKGETQINDMLTGYGQWEYNVQANNTESAGDQAWTRLAFAGIKVGDYGSFDYGRNYGVLYDVEGWTDMLPEFGGDSYTYADNFMAGRANGVATYRNSDFFGLVDGLNFALQYQGKNEGQNAQDINVGTNNRSSDSDVRFDNGDGFGLSTSYNFGMGISAAAAYTSSDRTNDQMTQTNARGDKAEAWTAGLKYDANNIYLATMYSETRNMTPYGNDGVAN
;
A
#
# COMPACT_ATOMS: atom_id res chain seq x y z
N MET A 1 -29.29 10.90 28.06
CA MET A 1 -28.47 9.68 28.18
C MET A 1 -27.60 9.37 26.94
N LYS A 2 -27.86 9.96 25.76
CA LYS A 2 -27.10 9.70 24.52
C LYS A 2 -25.67 10.32 24.43
N ARG A 3 -25.36 11.33 25.25
CA ARG A 3 -24.07 12.04 25.21
C ARG A 3 -22.94 11.36 25.99
N LYS A 4 -23.23 10.43 26.91
CA LYS A 4 -22.22 9.76 27.75
C LYS A 4 -21.62 8.50 27.09
N VAL A 5 -22.33 7.90 26.14
CA VAL A 5 -21.82 6.73 25.40
C VAL A 5 -20.79 7.16 24.37
N LEU A 6 -21.00 8.31 23.72
CA LEU A 6 -20.03 8.85 22.73
C LEU A 6 -18.68 9.21 23.36
N ALA A 7 -18.67 9.71 24.62
CA ALA A 7 -17.44 10.07 25.32
C ALA A 7 -16.60 8.88 25.80
N LEU A 8 -17.15 7.68 25.84
CA LEU A 8 -16.45 6.46 26.22
C LEU A 8 -15.84 5.73 25.02
N VAL A 9 -16.45 5.88 23.85
CA VAL A 9 -16.00 5.21 22.61
C VAL A 9 -14.81 5.93 21.97
N ILE A 10 -14.74 7.26 22.04
CA ILE A 10 -13.66 8.05 21.45
C ILE A 10 -12.27 7.74 22.05
N PRO A 11 -12.07 7.63 23.39
CA PRO A 11 -10.78 7.26 23.95
C PRO A 11 -10.34 5.83 23.65
N ALA A 12 -11.27 4.90 23.50
CA ALA A 12 -10.97 3.51 23.15
C ALA A 12 -10.52 3.37 21.67
N LEU A 13 -11.08 4.19 20.77
CA LEU A 13 -10.68 4.26 19.36
C LEU A 13 -9.29 4.91 19.19
N LEU A 14 -8.96 5.89 20.02
CA LEU A 14 -7.63 6.54 20.00
C LEU A 14 -6.52 5.63 20.56
N ALA A 15 -6.87 4.67 21.42
CA ALA A 15 -5.92 3.69 21.96
C ALA A 15 -5.63 2.52 21.00
N ALA A 16 -6.47 2.29 19.98
CA ALA A 16 -6.30 1.23 19.01
C ALA A 16 -5.26 1.54 17.91
N GLY A 17 -4.76 2.79 17.83
CA GLY A 17 -3.90 3.26 16.74
C GLY A 17 -2.41 2.92 16.86
N ALA A 18 -1.94 2.32 17.94
CA ALA A 18 -0.53 2.01 18.14
C ALA A 18 -0.28 0.50 18.25
N ALA A 19 -0.48 -0.22 17.16
CA ALA A 19 0.06 -1.58 17.07
C ALA A 19 1.57 -1.49 16.89
N HIS A 20 2.30 -1.38 18.01
CA HIS A 20 3.76 -1.51 18.00
C HIS A 20 4.13 -2.95 17.67
N ALA A 21 5.03 -3.12 16.69
CA ALA A 21 5.63 -4.41 16.44
C ALA A 21 6.35 -4.88 17.72
N ALA A 22 6.09 -6.11 18.14
CA ALA A 22 6.81 -6.71 19.25
C ALA A 22 8.07 -7.37 18.68
N GLU A 23 9.23 -6.93 19.13
CA GLU A 23 10.48 -7.63 18.86
C GLU A 23 10.47 -8.96 19.61
N ILE A 24 10.45 -10.05 18.87
CA ILE A 24 10.45 -11.40 19.44
C ILE A 24 11.81 -12.10 19.38
N TYR A 25 12.69 -11.59 18.51
CA TYR A 25 14.06 -12.07 18.41
C TYR A 25 14.98 -10.94 17.93
N ASN A 26 16.10 -10.78 18.63
CA ASN A 26 17.15 -9.83 18.24
C ASN A 26 18.49 -10.33 18.79
N LYS A 27 19.22 -11.07 17.97
CA LYS A 27 20.49 -11.64 18.36
C LYS A 27 21.37 -11.92 17.14
N ASP A 28 22.67 -11.69 17.31
CA ASP A 28 23.70 -12.03 16.32
C ASP A 28 23.41 -11.41 14.93
N GLY A 29 22.94 -10.15 14.92
CA GLY A 29 22.60 -9.43 13.69
C GLY A 29 21.28 -9.88 13.03
N ASN A 30 20.53 -10.74 13.66
CA ASN A 30 19.22 -11.17 13.18
C ASN A 30 18.11 -10.58 14.06
N LYS A 31 17.09 -10.03 13.42
CA LYS A 31 15.92 -9.44 14.08
C LYS A 31 14.64 -9.97 13.47
N LEU A 32 13.68 -10.28 14.33
CA LEU A 32 12.32 -10.64 13.91
C LEU A 32 11.30 -9.92 14.79
N ASP A 33 10.45 -9.14 14.15
CA ASP A 33 9.32 -8.46 14.76
C ASP A 33 8.01 -9.10 14.31
N VAL A 34 7.08 -9.24 15.23
CA VAL A 34 5.67 -9.60 14.96
C VAL A 34 4.80 -8.41 15.26
N TYR A 35 3.86 -8.13 14.38
CA TYR A 35 2.88 -7.07 14.58
C TYR A 35 1.50 -7.50 14.09
N GLY A 36 0.48 -6.77 14.52
CA GLY A 36 -0.88 -7.02 14.07
C GLY A 36 -1.92 -6.26 14.87
N LYS A 37 -3.16 -6.41 14.45
CA LYS A 37 -4.33 -5.85 15.12
C LYS A 37 -5.55 -6.74 14.93
N VAL A 38 -6.49 -6.61 15.84
CA VAL A 38 -7.85 -7.10 15.70
C VAL A 38 -8.75 -5.88 15.73
N ASP A 39 -9.44 -5.61 14.64
CA ASP A 39 -10.43 -4.54 14.56
C ASP A 39 -11.82 -5.13 14.72
N GLY A 40 -12.45 -4.91 15.87
CA GLY A 40 -13.86 -5.18 16.10
C GLY A 40 -14.69 -4.01 15.53
N LEU A 41 -15.31 -4.22 14.39
CA LEU A 41 -15.84 -3.15 13.56
C LEU A 41 -17.30 -3.43 13.17
N HIS A 42 -18.17 -2.44 13.35
CA HIS A 42 -19.56 -2.52 12.91
C HIS A 42 -19.98 -1.23 12.22
N TYR A 43 -20.40 -1.34 10.97
CA TYR A 43 -20.93 -0.22 10.21
C TYR A 43 -22.44 -0.10 10.39
N PHE A 44 -22.90 1.12 10.56
CA PHE A 44 -24.33 1.49 10.55
C PHE A 44 -24.58 2.28 9.26
N SER A 45 -25.00 1.59 8.23
CA SER A 45 -25.17 2.15 6.90
C SER A 45 -26.55 1.89 6.35
N SER A 46 -27.07 2.82 5.55
CA SER A 46 -28.26 2.59 4.75
C SER A 46 -27.99 1.73 3.49
N ASP A 47 -26.72 1.54 3.13
CA ASP A 47 -26.29 0.62 2.10
C ASP A 47 -26.16 -0.78 2.71
N SER A 48 -27.08 -1.67 2.36
CA SER A 48 -27.14 -3.04 2.89
C SER A 48 -25.89 -3.89 2.58
N LYS A 49 -25.05 -3.47 1.62
CA LYS A 49 -23.78 -4.15 1.32
C LYS A 49 -22.63 -3.74 2.25
N LYS A 50 -22.83 -2.63 2.95
CA LYS A 50 -21.83 -2.06 3.87
C LYS A 50 -22.27 -2.08 5.33
N ASP A 51 -23.57 -2.31 5.59
CA ASP A 51 -24.12 -2.36 6.94
C ASP A 51 -23.76 -3.68 7.63
N GLY A 52 -23.46 -3.61 8.92
CA GLY A 52 -23.20 -4.76 9.76
C GLY A 52 -21.76 -4.93 10.19
N ASP A 53 -21.44 -6.16 10.57
CA ASP A 53 -20.10 -6.54 11.07
C ASP A 53 -19.05 -6.50 9.96
N GLN A 54 -17.96 -5.80 10.23
CA GLN A 54 -16.80 -5.67 9.35
C GLN A 54 -15.48 -6.06 10.07
N THR A 55 -15.60 -6.85 11.14
CA THR A 55 -14.48 -7.27 11.97
C THR A 55 -13.43 -8.03 11.17
N TYR A 56 -12.15 -7.70 11.38
CA TYR A 56 -11.03 -8.39 10.75
C TYR A 56 -9.82 -8.48 11.67
N VAL A 57 -8.92 -9.38 11.32
CA VAL A 57 -7.60 -9.55 11.93
C VAL A 57 -6.53 -9.25 10.89
N ARG A 58 -5.50 -8.54 11.29
CA ARG A 58 -4.30 -8.34 10.48
C ARG A 58 -3.08 -8.68 11.29
N PHE A 59 -2.15 -9.41 10.71
CA PHE A 59 -0.88 -9.73 11.35
C PHE A 59 0.23 -9.85 10.31
N GLY A 60 1.47 -9.70 10.77
CA GLY A 60 2.62 -9.74 9.89
C GLY A 60 3.93 -9.94 10.65
N PHE A 61 4.96 -10.19 9.87
CA PHE A 61 6.34 -10.36 10.32
C PHE A 61 7.23 -9.38 9.56
N LYS A 62 8.21 -8.82 10.28
CA LYS A 62 9.34 -8.08 9.69
C LYS A 62 10.61 -8.76 10.13
N GLY A 63 11.46 -9.10 9.19
CA GLY A 63 12.73 -9.74 9.47
C GLY A 63 13.90 -8.94 8.91
N GLU A 64 15.01 -8.91 9.63
CA GLU A 64 16.27 -8.34 9.20
C GLU A 64 17.41 -9.29 9.55
N THR A 65 18.41 -9.39 8.67
CA THR A 65 19.63 -10.15 8.89
C THR A 65 20.82 -9.34 8.44
N GLN A 66 21.70 -9.00 9.34
CA GLN A 66 22.96 -8.35 9.01
C GLN A 66 23.91 -9.37 8.35
N ILE A 67 24.21 -9.17 7.07
CA ILE A 67 25.08 -10.06 6.29
C ILE A 67 26.56 -9.70 6.52
N ASN A 68 26.84 -8.40 6.56
CA ASN A 68 28.12 -7.81 6.91
C ASN A 68 27.94 -6.36 7.34
N ASP A 69 29.02 -5.61 7.58
CA ASP A 69 28.97 -4.24 8.10
C ASP A 69 28.18 -3.26 7.19
N MET A 70 28.04 -3.57 5.91
CA MET A 70 27.34 -2.71 4.92
C MET A 70 26.03 -3.29 4.41
N LEU A 71 25.83 -4.61 4.51
CA LEU A 71 24.69 -5.30 3.91
C LEU A 71 23.77 -5.86 4.96
N THR A 72 22.50 -5.51 4.84
CA THR A 72 21.41 -6.10 5.63
C THR A 72 20.33 -6.62 4.69
N GLY A 73 20.05 -7.93 4.76
CA GLY A 73 18.87 -8.52 4.16
C GLY A 73 17.63 -8.18 4.98
N TYR A 74 16.51 -7.90 4.34
CA TYR A 74 15.25 -7.64 5.04
C TYR A 74 14.06 -8.18 4.28
N GLY A 75 12.95 -8.33 4.97
CA GLY A 75 11.69 -8.73 4.35
C GLY A 75 10.49 -8.50 5.25
N GLN A 76 9.33 -8.48 4.64
CA GLN A 76 8.07 -8.31 5.35
C GLN A 76 6.98 -9.16 4.70
N TRP A 77 6.16 -9.77 5.55
CA TRP A 77 4.91 -10.39 5.14
C TRP A 77 3.77 -9.89 6.01
N GLU A 78 2.64 -9.52 5.39
CA GLU A 78 1.44 -9.06 6.08
C GLU A 78 0.21 -9.76 5.50
N TYR A 79 -0.63 -10.26 6.38
CA TYR A 79 -1.82 -11.02 6.04
C TYR A 79 -3.06 -10.43 6.70
N ASN A 80 -4.18 -10.41 5.98
CA ASN A 80 -5.47 -9.97 6.47
C ASN A 80 -6.45 -11.13 6.43
N VAL A 81 -7.22 -11.30 7.50
CA VAL A 81 -8.26 -12.33 7.64
C VAL A 81 -9.54 -11.64 8.05
N GLN A 82 -10.60 -11.84 7.29
CA GLN A 82 -11.94 -11.41 7.68
C GLN A 82 -12.47 -12.30 8.79
N ALA A 83 -13.05 -11.69 9.82
CA ALA A 83 -13.59 -12.38 10.97
C ALA A 83 -15.11 -12.23 11.11
N ASN A 84 -15.74 -11.58 10.13
CA ASN A 84 -17.19 -11.30 10.08
C ASN A 84 -17.99 -12.33 9.27
N ASN A 85 -17.37 -13.41 8.85
CA ASN A 85 -17.99 -14.41 7.99
C ASN A 85 -18.21 -15.73 8.72
N THR A 86 -19.12 -16.55 8.20
CA THR A 86 -19.35 -17.92 8.70
C THR A 86 -18.17 -18.81 8.33
N GLU A 87 -17.91 -19.85 9.13
CA GLU A 87 -16.83 -20.83 8.86
C GLU A 87 -16.98 -21.53 7.50
N SER A 88 -18.18 -21.58 6.95
CA SER A 88 -18.46 -22.17 5.64
C SER A 88 -18.27 -21.21 4.48
N ALA A 89 -18.04 -19.93 4.73
CA ALA A 89 -17.71 -18.99 3.67
C ALA A 89 -16.31 -19.26 3.14
N GLY A 90 -16.15 -19.19 1.82
CA GLY A 90 -14.87 -19.45 1.14
C GLY A 90 -13.77 -18.46 1.52
N ASP A 91 -12.73 -18.39 0.71
CA ASP A 91 -11.50 -17.64 0.94
C ASP A 91 -11.74 -16.18 1.36
N GLN A 92 -11.38 -15.90 2.60
CA GLN A 92 -11.64 -14.62 3.26
C GLN A 92 -10.36 -14.01 3.80
N ALA A 93 -9.24 -14.40 3.22
CA ALA A 93 -7.94 -13.97 3.70
C ALA A 93 -7.01 -13.72 2.51
N TRP A 94 -6.16 -12.72 2.63
CA TRP A 94 -5.24 -12.36 1.55
C TRP A 94 -3.92 -11.78 2.06
N THR A 95 -2.86 -11.99 1.28
CA THR A 95 -1.58 -11.33 1.48
C THR A 95 -1.68 -9.86 1.09
N ARG A 96 -1.35 -8.98 2.01
CA ARG A 96 -1.28 -7.53 1.79
C ARG A 96 0.10 -7.10 1.31
N LEU A 97 1.14 -7.59 1.99
CA LEU A 97 2.55 -7.34 1.66
C LEU A 97 3.31 -8.68 1.66
N ALA A 98 4.22 -8.85 0.72
CA ALA A 98 5.17 -9.95 0.68
C ALA A 98 6.36 -9.54 -0.19
N PHE A 99 7.42 -9.08 0.42
CA PHE A 99 8.62 -8.65 -0.30
C PHE A 99 9.89 -8.96 0.51
N ALA A 100 10.99 -9.03 -0.21
CA ALA A 100 12.32 -9.15 0.38
C ALA A 100 13.30 -8.23 -0.34
N GLY A 101 14.33 -7.79 0.37
CA GLY A 101 15.28 -6.83 -0.15
C GLY A 101 16.62 -6.84 0.55
N ILE A 102 17.48 -5.95 0.09
CA ILE A 102 18.83 -5.71 0.63
C ILE A 102 18.98 -4.21 0.85
N LYS A 103 19.47 -3.85 2.02
CA LYS A 103 19.90 -2.50 2.38
C LYS A 103 21.44 -2.44 2.34
N VAL A 104 21.98 -1.38 1.75
CA VAL A 104 23.43 -1.19 1.55
C VAL A 104 23.84 0.15 2.17
N GLY A 105 24.08 0.17 3.48
CA GLY A 105 24.50 1.39 4.20
C GLY A 105 23.71 2.63 3.75
N ASP A 106 24.41 3.71 3.44
CA ASP A 106 23.82 4.97 2.95
C ASP A 106 23.49 4.96 1.45
N TYR A 107 23.85 3.89 0.73
CA TYR A 107 23.50 3.73 -0.68
C TYR A 107 22.03 3.36 -0.91
N GLY A 108 21.29 3.11 0.18
CA GLY A 108 19.86 2.85 0.12
C GLY A 108 19.49 1.38 0.15
N SER A 109 18.28 1.07 -0.30
CA SER A 109 17.73 -0.28 -0.28
C SER A 109 17.11 -0.63 -1.62
N PHE A 110 17.09 -1.91 -1.92
CA PHE A 110 16.38 -2.48 -3.05
C PHE A 110 15.53 -3.65 -2.58
N ASP A 111 14.26 -3.67 -2.94
CA ASP A 111 13.36 -4.78 -2.65
C ASP A 111 12.54 -5.19 -3.87
N TYR A 112 12.02 -6.42 -3.81
CA TYR A 112 11.14 -6.97 -4.82
C TYR A 112 10.01 -7.77 -4.19
N GLY A 113 8.82 -7.61 -4.73
CA GLY A 113 7.65 -8.41 -4.35
C GLY A 113 6.34 -7.62 -4.39
N ARG A 114 5.38 -8.04 -3.55
CA ARG A 114 4.15 -7.31 -3.31
C ARG A 114 4.39 -6.24 -2.25
N ASN A 115 4.41 -5.00 -2.66
CA ASN A 115 4.75 -3.86 -1.79
C ASN A 115 3.91 -2.64 -2.15
N TYR A 116 4.07 -1.56 -1.40
CA TYR A 116 3.45 -0.29 -1.74
C TYR A 116 4.06 0.30 -3.00
N GLY A 117 3.20 0.80 -3.87
CA GLY A 117 3.58 1.64 -5.00
C GLY A 117 4.13 2.99 -4.57
N VAL A 118 4.98 3.59 -5.38
CA VAL A 118 5.60 4.90 -5.04
C VAL A 118 4.61 6.04 -4.91
N LEU A 119 3.42 5.94 -5.48
CA LEU A 119 2.36 6.93 -5.25
C LEU A 119 1.97 6.99 -3.77
N TYR A 120 2.00 5.85 -3.07
CA TYR A 120 1.64 5.78 -1.66
C TYR A 120 2.63 6.53 -0.74
N ASP A 121 3.83 6.84 -1.21
CA ASP A 121 4.79 7.66 -0.46
C ASP A 121 4.25 9.08 -0.16
N VAL A 122 3.30 9.54 -0.98
CA VAL A 122 2.57 10.81 -0.77
C VAL A 122 1.17 10.56 -0.21
N GLU A 123 0.45 9.57 -0.74
CA GLU A 123 -0.93 9.24 -0.33
C GLU A 123 -1.02 8.86 1.14
N GLY A 124 -0.04 8.11 1.64
CA GLY A 124 0.03 7.70 3.03
C GLY A 124 0.01 8.85 4.02
N TRP A 125 0.30 10.09 3.58
CA TRP A 125 0.21 11.27 4.44
C TRP A 125 -1.22 11.64 4.80
N THR A 126 -2.19 11.28 3.99
CA THR A 126 -3.62 11.49 4.25
C THR A 126 -4.37 10.22 4.66
N ASP A 127 -3.71 9.07 4.64
CA ASP A 127 -4.25 7.78 5.10
C ASP A 127 -3.90 7.53 6.59
N MET A 128 -4.34 8.43 7.45
CA MET A 128 -3.98 8.44 8.88
C MET A 128 -5.11 8.02 9.81
N LEU A 129 -6.34 7.95 9.32
CA LEU A 129 -7.48 7.57 10.14
C LEU A 129 -7.54 6.04 10.31
N PRO A 130 -7.97 5.53 11.46
CA PRO A 130 -8.01 4.09 11.73
C PRO A 130 -8.88 3.30 10.74
N GLU A 131 -9.95 3.92 10.24
CA GLU A 131 -10.92 3.25 9.39
C GLU A 131 -11.29 4.06 8.13
N PHE A 132 -11.52 5.34 8.25
CA PHE A 132 -11.91 6.20 7.14
C PHE A 132 -10.73 7.06 6.72
N GLY A 133 -10.54 7.26 5.45
CA GLY A 133 -9.42 7.98 4.86
C GLY A 133 -8.74 7.12 3.81
N GLY A 134 -7.72 7.66 3.14
CA GLY A 134 -7.01 6.92 2.09
C GLY A 134 -7.84 6.65 0.84
N ASP A 135 -9.03 7.25 0.73
CA ASP A 135 -9.96 7.02 -0.37
C ASP A 135 -9.57 7.79 -1.64
N SER A 136 -8.43 8.46 -1.64
CA SER A 136 -7.95 9.26 -2.77
C SER A 136 -7.59 8.43 -3.99
N TYR A 137 -7.44 7.11 -3.80
CA TYR A 137 -7.13 6.17 -4.86
C TYR A 137 -7.93 4.90 -4.72
N THR A 138 -8.22 4.30 -5.87
CA THR A 138 -8.77 2.96 -5.92
C THR A 138 -7.67 1.95 -5.68
N TYR A 139 -7.87 1.03 -4.76
CA TYR A 139 -6.99 -0.11 -4.54
C TYR A 139 -7.14 -1.09 -5.69
N ALA A 140 -6.38 -0.86 -6.75
CA ALA A 140 -6.47 -1.67 -7.96
C ALA A 140 -5.40 -2.78 -7.99
N ASP A 141 -4.50 -2.84 -7.02
CA ASP A 141 -3.36 -3.76 -6.97
C ASP A 141 -2.42 -3.67 -8.19
N ASN A 142 -2.57 -2.65 -9.03
CA ASN A 142 -1.81 -2.41 -10.24
C ASN A 142 -1.32 -0.96 -10.34
N PHE A 143 -0.54 -0.66 -11.38
CA PHE A 143 -0.07 0.69 -11.74
C PHE A 143 0.67 1.43 -10.63
N MET A 144 1.26 0.68 -9.67
CA MET A 144 1.99 1.23 -8.52
C MET A 144 1.15 2.17 -7.63
N ALA A 145 -0.18 1.97 -7.62
CA ALA A 145 -1.12 2.64 -6.74
C ALA A 145 -1.43 1.76 -5.52
N GLY A 146 -1.42 2.33 -4.32
CA GLY A 146 -1.63 1.61 -3.08
C GLY A 146 -0.62 0.45 -2.93
N ARG A 147 -1.10 -0.79 -2.84
CA ARG A 147 -0.26 -1.99 -2.88
C ARG A 147 -0.28 -2.58 -4.29
N ALA A 148 0.87 -3.03 -4.77
CA ALA A 148 1.00 -3.61 -6.10
C ALA A 148 1.88 -4.87 -6.10
N ASN A 149 1.59 -5.79 -7.01
CA ASN A 149 2.36 -7.00 -7.21
C ASN A 149 3.55 -6.75 -8.12
N GLY A 150 4.63 -7.54 -7.95
CA GLY A 150 5.75 -7.58 -8.86
C GLY A 150 6.50 -6.26 -9.00
N VAL A 151 6.57 -5.49 -7.91
CA VAL A 151 7.31 -4.22 -7.89
C VAL A 151 8.75 -4.42 -7.44
N ALA A 152 9.68 -3.86 -8.19
CA ALA A 152 11.08 -3.71 -7.86
C ALA A 152 11.33 -2.26 -7.45
N THR A 153 11.72 -2.03 -6.20
CA THR A 153 11.82 -0.68 -5.64
C THR A 153 13.22 -0.40 -5.14
N TYR A 154 13.81 0.68 -5.60
CA TYR A 154 15.00 1.27 -5.00
C TYR A 154 14.60 2.50 -4.18
N ARG A 155 15.09 2.60 -2.94
CA ARG A 155 14.85 3.73 -2.04
C ARG A 155 16.16 4.28 -1.50
N ASN A 156 16.28 5.58 -1.44
CA ASN A 156 17.39 6.26 -0.83
C ASN A 156 16.91 7.41 0.07
N SER A 157 17.49 7.49 1.24
CA SER A 157 17.26 8.57 2.20
C SER A 157 18.41 9.54 2.21
N ASP A 158 18.11 10.81 2.48
CA ASP A 158 19.09 11.88 2.62
C ASP A 158 20.01 12.04 1.42
N PHE A 159 19.53 11.63 0.22
CA PHE A 159 20.26 11.68 -1.04
C PHE A 159 21.71 11.18 -0.89
N PHE A 160 21.85 9.92 -0.53
CA PHE A 160 23.15 9.25 -0.26
C PHE A 160 23.91 9.85 0.94
N GLY A 161 23.20 10.44 1.91
CA GLY A 161 23.80 11.16 3.04
C GLY A 161 24.38 12.54 2.68
N LEU A 162 24.08 13.06 1.48
CA LEU A 162 24.60 14.35 1.00
C LEU A 162 23.64 15.52 1.25
N VAL A 163 22.34 15.26 1.34
CA VAL A 163 21.30 16.26 1.52
C VAL A 163 20.28 15.77 2.52
N ASP A 164 20.44 16.20 3.77
CA ASP A 164 19.52 15.84 4.86
C ASP A 164 18.06 16.13 4.49
N GLY A 165 17.19 15.17 4.73
CA GLY A 165 15.77 15.29 4.50
C GLY A 165 15.29 15.08 3.06
N LEU A 166 16.21 14.94 2.09
CA LEU A 166 15.86 14.64 0.70
C LEU A 166 15.82 13.13 0.46
N ASN A 167 14.63 12.57 0.28
CA ASN A 167 14.43 11.16 0.01
C ASN A 167 13.87 10.95 -1.39
N PHE A 168 14.18 9.82 -2.01
CA PHE A 168 13.57 9.45 -3.27
C PHE A 168 13.41 7.93 -3.40
N ALA A 169 12.48 7.52 -4.26
CA ALA A 169 12.35 6.14 -4.68
C ALA A 169 12.19 6.05 -6.20
N LEU A 170 12.69 4.96 -6.75
CA LEU A 170 12.48 4.54 -8.13
C LEU A 170 11.84 3.17 -8.10
N GLN A 171 10.79 2.97 -8.88
CA GLN A 171 10.07 1.71 -8.90
C GLN A 171 9.79 1.26 -10.33
N TYR A 172 9.91 -0.04 -10.54
CA TYR A 172 9.48 -0.72 -11.74
C TYR A 172 8.44 -1.76 -11.36
N GLN A 173 7.36 -1.84 -12.11
CA GLN A 173 6.38 -2.90 -12.02
C GLN A 173 6.40 -3.70 -13.31
N GLY A 174 6.65 -5.01 -13.19
CA GLY A 174 6.57 -5.91 -14.33
C GLY A 174 5.13 -6.15 -14.75
N LYS A 175 4.94 -6.50 -16.00
CA LYS A 175 3.65 -6.84 -16.58
C LYS A 175 2.96 -7.98 -15.82
N ASN A 176 1.68 -7.77 -15.48
CA ASN A 176 0.77 -8.78 -14.93
C ASN A 176 -0.51 -8.77 -15.77
N GLU A 177 -0.63 -9.72 -16.65
CA GLU A 177 -1.87 -9.96 -17.40
C GLU A 177 -2.71 -10.99 -16.67
N GLY A 178 -3.98 -10.64 -16.37
CA GLY A 178 -4.97 -11.57 -15.88
C GLY A 178 -5.22 -12.64 -16.92
N GLN A 179 -4.73 -13.82 -16.63
CA GLN A 179 -5.05 -14.99 -17.42
C GLN A 179 -6.32 -15.61 -16.86
N ASN A 180 -7.03 -16.35 -17.68
CA ASN A 180 -8.14 -17.15 -17.19
C ASN A 180 -7.64 -18.20 -16.18
N ALA A 181 -8.53 -18.77 -15.40
CA ALA A 181 -8.19 -19.69 -14.32
C ALA A 181 -7.33 -20.90 -14.74
N GLN A 182 -7.21 -21.19 -16.04
CA GLN A 182 -6.41 -22.27 -16.58
C GLN A 182 -4.91 -21.93 -16.63
N ASP A 183 -4.59 -20.63 -16.60
CA ASP A 183 -3.22 -20.12 -16.74
C ASP A 183 -2.55 -19.81 -15.40
N ILE A 184 -3.20 -20.07 -14.28
CA ILE A 184 -2.66 -19.86 -12.93
C ILE A 184 -1.33 -20.55 -12.69
N ASN A 185 -1.04 -21.61 -13.43
CA ASN A 185 0.20 -22.36 -13.31
C ASN A 185 1.35 -21.81 -14.16
N VAL A 186 1.12 -20.78 -14.95
CA VAL A 186 2.12 -20.20 -15.84
C VAL A 186 2.91 -19.07 -15.19
N GLY A 187 2.64 -18.77 -13.95
CA GLY A 187 3.57 -18.14 -13.04
C GLY A 187 3.74 -16.64 -13.13
N THR A 188 3.02 -15.91 -13.95
CA THR A 188 3.21 -14.46 -14.03
C THR A 188 2.08 -13.65 -13.44
N ASN A 189 0.94 -14.27 -13.17
CA ASN A 189 -0.19 -13.57 -12.59
C ASN A 189 -0.96 -14.45 -11.63
N ASN A 190 -1.12 -13.96 -10.45
CA ASN A 190 -1.83 -14.58 -9.35
C ASN A 190 -3.28 -14.10 -9.22
N ARG A 191 -3.81 -13.35 -10.18
CA ARG A 191 -5.20 -12.88 -10.21
C ARG A 191 -6.11 -13.81 -10.97
N SER A 192 -5.78 -14.98 -10.93
CA SER A 192 -6.25 -16.09 -11.71
C SER A 192 -7.74 -16.35 -11.69
N SER A 193 -8.46 -15.87 -10.73
CA SER A 193 -9.90 -16.09 -10.63
C SER A 193 -10.72 -15.02 -11.33
N ASP A 194 -10.09 -13.92 -11.68
CA ASP A 194 -10.80 -12.78 -12.25
C ASP A 194 -10.34 -12.51 -13.67
N SER A 195 -11.24 -12.71 -14.58
CA SER A 195 -11.16 -12.18 -15.93
C SER A 195 -11.32 -10.65 -15.98
N ASP A 196 -11.21 -9.98 -14.82
CA ASP A 196 -11.38 -8.53 -14.76
C ASP A 196 -10.08 -7.83 -15.13
N VAL A 197 -9.97 -7.53 -16.40
CA VAL A 197 -8.82 -6.86 -17.02
C VAL A 197 -8.49 -5.49 -16.41
N ARG A 198 -9.41 -4.89 -15.65
CA ARG A 198 -9.16 -3.60 -14.97
C ARG A 198 -8.02 -3.69 -13.97
N PHE A 199 -7.72 -4.87 -13.47
CA PHE A 199 -6.67 -5.13 -12.49
C PHE A 199 -5.36 -5.64 -13.11
N ASP A 200 -5.29 -5.76 -14.42
CA ASP A 200 -4.06 -6.05 -15.13
C ASP A 200 -3.15 -4.83 -15.19
N ASN A 201 -1.91 -5.04 -15.55
CA ASN A 201 -0.98 -3.99 -15.93
C ASN A 201 0.05 -4.50 -16.93
N GLY A 202 0.51 -3.62 -17.80
CA GLY A 202 1.76 -3.79 -18.54
C GLY A 202 2.96 -3.35 -17.71
N ASP A 203 4.12 -3.27 -18.32
CA ASP A 203 5.33 -2.75 -17.68
C ASP A 203 5.17 -1.28 -17.30
N GLY A 204 5.68 -0.89 -16.15
CA GLY A 204 5.53 0.46 -15.64
C GLY A 204 6.73 0.95 -14.84
N PHE A 205 6.87 2.27 -14.79
CA PHE A 205 7.88 2.98 -14.01
C PHE A 205 7.22 4.00 -13.10
N GLY A 206 7.79 4.16 -11.94
CA GLY A 206 7.37 5.16 -10.98
C GLY A 206 8.56 5.79 -10.26
N LEU A 207 8.33 7.01 -9.81
CA LEU A 207 9.27 7.72 -8.96
C LEU A 207 8.52 8.49 -7.88
N SER A 208 9.14 8.63 -6.71
CA SER A 208 8.70 9.56 -5.68
C SER A 208 9.88 10.33 -5.12
N THR A 209 9.61 11.51 -4.59
CA THR A 209 10.56 12.31 -3.85
C THR A 209 9.87 13.03 -2.71
N SER A 210 10.56 13.17 -1.59
CA SER A 210 10.10 13.98 -0.47
C SER A 210 11.25 14.80 0.10
N TYR A 211 10.92 15.96 0.62
CA TYR A 211 11.86 16.82 1.30
C TYR A 211 11.32 17.31 2.64
N ASN A 212 12.11 17.14 3.69
CA ASN A 212 11.82 17.66 5.01
C ASN A 212 12.55 18.99 5.21
N PHE A 213 11.79 20.08 5.26
CA PHE A 213 12.32 21.44 5.44
C PHE A 213 12.73 21.75 6.89
N GLY A 214 12.56 20.82 7.81
CA GLY A 214 12.64 21.08 9.24
C GLY A 214 11.35 21.67 9.82
N MET A 215 11.33 21.92 11.12
CA MET A 215 10.18 22.47 11.85
C MET A 215 8.85 21.72 11.63
N GLY A 216 8.93 20.45 11.27
CA GLY A 216 7.77 19.60 10.99
C GLY A 216 7.15 19.74 9.60
N ILE A 217 7.71 20.58 8.72
CA ILE A 217 7.18 20.80 7.37
C ILE A 217 7.87 19.88 6.37
N SER A 218 7.07 19.20 5.55
CA SER A 218 7.55 18.35 4.47
C SER A 218 6.71 18.53 3.21
N ALA A 219 7.33 18.38 2.04
CA ALA A 219 6.66 18.30 0.75
C ALA A 219 7.05 16.98 0.06
N ALA A 220 6.15 16.44 -0.74
CA ALA A 220 6.44 15.26 -1.55
C ALA A 220 5.69 15.31 -2.89
N ALA A 221 6.24 14.60 -3.87
CA ALA A 221 5.60 14.36 -5.15
C ALA A 221 5.94 12.94 -5.64
N ALA A 222 5.02 12.37 -6.41
CA ALA A 222 5.25 11.09 -7.08
C ALA A 222 4.60 11.08 -8.46
N TYR A 223 5.14 10.24 -9.34
CA TYR A 223 4.63 10.00 -10.69
C TYR A 223 4.78 8.54 -11.06
N THR A 224 3.77 8.00 -11.76
CA THR A 224 3.83 6.67 -12.37
C THR A 224 3.32 6.71 -13.79
N SER A 225 3.90 5.85 -14.64
CA SER A 225 3.42 5.59 -15.99
C SER A 225 3.61 4.12 -16.31
N SER A 226 2.55 3.44 -16.66
CA SER A 226 2.52 2.02 -16.97
C SER A 226 1.85 1.78 -18.31
N ASP A 227 2.32 0.79 -19.05
CA ASP A 227 1.60 0.30 -20.21
C ASP A 227 0.29 -0.36 -19.76
N ARG A 228 -0.73 -0.25 -20.57
CA ARG A 228 -1.96 -1.00 -20.43
C ARG A 228 -1.95 -2.19 -21.38
N THR A 229 -2.57 -3.28 -20.95
CA THR A 229 -2.67 -4.48 -21.78
C THR A 229 -3.63 -4.25 -22.95
N ASN A 230 -3.51 -5.04 -24.01
CA ASN A 230 -4.44 -4.99 -25.14
C ASN A 230 -5.89 -5.26 -24.68
N ASP A 231 -6.05 -6.14 -23.72
CA ASP A 231 -7.36 -6.47 -23.16
C ASP A 231 -7.95 -5.29 -22.39
N GLN A 232 -7.15 -4.59 -21.61
CA GLN A 232 -7.57 -3.35 -20.96
C GLN A 232 -8.04 -2.30 -21.97
N MET A 233 -7.35 -2.14 -23.10
CA MET A 233 -7.71 -1.17 -24.12
C MET A 233 -8.96 -1.56 -24.91
N THR A 234 -9.23 -2.85 -25.06
CA THR A 234 -10.35 -3.35 -25.87
C THR A 234 -11.61 -3.62 -25.06
N GLN A 235 -11.47 -4.07 -23.82
CA GLN A 235 -12.57 -4.53 -22.99
C GLN A 235 -13.07 -3.46 -22.00
N THR A 236 -12.30 -2.37 -21.78
CA THR A 236 -12.75 -1.26 -20.95
C THR A 236 -13.20 -0.06 -21.80
N ASN A 237 -13.78 0.94 -21.16
CA ASN A 237 -14.19 2.19 -21.82
C ASN A 237 -13.01 3.16 -22.08
N ALA A 238 -11.91 3.04 -21.35
CA ALA A 238 -10.70 3.83 -21.55
C ALA A 238 -9.85 3.21 -22.70
N ARG A 239 -9.44 4.03 -23.66
CA ARG A 239 -8.74 3.58 -24.87
C ARG A 239 -7.27 3.94 -24.90
N GLY A 240 -6.77 4.70 -23.93
CA GLY A 240 -5.37 5.05 -23.82
C GLY A 240 -4.48 3.83 -23.59
N ASP A 241 -3.30 3.84 -24.19
CA ASP A 241 -2.28 2.79 -24.05
C ASP A 241 -1.45 2.91 -22.77
N LYS A 242 -1.55 4.04 -22.09
CA LYS A 242 -0.88 4.31 -20.82
C LYS A 242 -1.88 4.56 -19.69
N ALA A 243 -1.53 4.04 -18.53
CA ALA A 243 -2.11 4.42 -17.25
C ALA A 243 -1.08 5.32 -16.53
N GLU A 244 -1.49 6.51 -16.17
CA GLU A 244 -0.61 7.50 -15.59
C GLU A 244 -1.22 8.09 -14.33
N ALA A 245 -0.37 8.42 -13.37
CA ALA A 245 -0.77 9.19 -12.19
C ALA A 245 0.36 10.08 -11.72
N TRP A 246 -0.02 11.24 -11.19
CA TRP A 246 0.89 12.06 -10.41
C TRP A 246 0.19 12.57 -9.16
N THR A 247 0.96 12.78 -8.13
CA THR A 247 0.48 13.29 -6.85
C THR A 247 1.50 14.23 -6.24
N ALA A 248 1.02 15.22 -5.51
CA ALA A 248 1.85 16.10 -4.69
C ALA A 248 1.18 16.34 -3.35
N GLY A 249 1.97 16.45 -2.30
CA GLY A 249 1.48 16.64 -0.94
C GLY A 249 2.32 17.57 -0.11
N LEU A 250 1.68 18.16 0.89
CA LEU A 250 2.30 18.95 1.94
C LEU A 250 1.88 18.38 3.30
N LYS A 251 2.83 18.33 4.22
CA LYS A 251 2.60 17.83 5.57
C LYS A 251 3.23 18.75 6.60
N TYR A 252 2.52 18.93 7.70
CA TYR A 252 3.05 19.48 8.94
C TYR A 252 2.87 18.45 10.06
N ASP A 253 3.97 18.10 10.73
CA ASP A 253 3.99 17.10 11.79
C ASP A 253 4.95 17.57 12.90
N ALA A 254 4.44 18.37 13.81
CA ALA A 254 5.18 18.88 14.96
C ALA A 254 4.20 19.39 16.05
N ASN A 255 4.71 19.57 17.27
CA ASN A 255 3.98 20.14 18.40
C ASN A 255 2.64 19.43 18.72
N ASN A 256 2.60 18.10 18.54
CA ASN A 256 1.39 17.28 18.70
C ASN A 256 0.26 17.66 17.71
N ILE A 257 0.59 18.29 16.60
CA ILE A 257 -0.33 18.65 15.52
C ILE A 257 0.14 17.94 14.25
N TYR A 258 -0.76 17.20 13.63
CA TYR A 258 -0.56 16.60 12.32
C TYR A 258 -1.57 17.17 11.32
N LEU A 259 -1.07 17.75 10.24
CA LEU A 259 -1.86 18.26 9.14
C LEU A 259 -1.25 17.77 7.84
N ALA A 260 -2.06 17.24 6.95
CA ALA A 260 -1.61 16.84 5.63
C ALA A 260 -2.66 17.18 4.57
N THR A 261 -2.18 17.48 3.39
CA THR A 261 -3.01 17.66 2.21
C THR A 261 -2.28 17.09 1.00
N MET A 262 -3.05 16.60 0.05
CA MET A 262 -2.53 16.12 -1.20
C MET A 262 -3.49 16.44 -2.35
N TYR A 263 -2.94 16.48 -3.54
CA TYR A 263 -3.67 16.49 -4.79
C TYR A 263 -3.14 15.39 -5.71
N SER A 264 -4.03 14.74 -6.42
CA SER A 264 -3.67 13.69 -7.36
C SER A 264 -4.51 13.75 -8.63
N GLU A 265 -3.92 13.34 -9.72
CA GLU A 265 -4.60 13.12 -11.00
C GLU A 265 -4.22 11.75 -11.53
N THR A 266 -5.22 10.98 -11.95
CA THR A 266 -5.04 9.66 -12.56
C THR A 266 -5.65 9.62 -13.95
N ARG A 267 -5.06 8.84 -14.85
CA ARG A 267 -5.55 8.65 -16.22
C ARG A 267 -5.55 7.17 -16.56
N ASN A 268 -6.66 6.69 -17.09
CA ASN A 268 -6.84 5.31 -17.56
C ASN A 268 -6.54 4.21 -16.54
N MET A 269 -6.63 4.48 -15.23
CA MET A 269 -6.23 3.51 -14.23
C MET A 269 -7.25 3.22 -13.13
N THR A 270 -8.18 4.12 -12.84
CA THR A 270 -9.11 3.94 -11.72
C THR A 270 -10.34 3.15 -12.15
N PRO A 271 -10.52 1.89 -11.72
CA PRO A 271 -11.70 1.11 -12.04
C PRO A 271 -12.96 1.69 -11.39
N TYR A 272 -14.07 1.69 -12.12
CA TYR A 272 -15.39 2.02 -11.57
C TYR A 272 -16.49 1.20 -12.28
N GLY A 273 -17.57 0.95 -11.57
CA GLY A 273 -18.63 0.10 -12.10
C GLY A 273 -18.16 -1.31 -12.45
N ASN A 274 -18.80 -1.96 -13.40
CA ASN A 274 -18.45 -3.33 -13.78
C ASN A 274 -17.33 -3.38 -14.85
N ASP A 275 -17.28 -2.41 -15.77
CA ASP A 275 -16.31 -2.41 -16.88
C ASP A 275 -15.70 -1.01 -17.13
N GLY A 276 -15.89 -0.10 -16.19
CA GLY A 276 -15.47 1.27 -16.31
C GLY A 276 -14.04 1.52 -15.83
N VAL A 277 -13.33 2.40 -16.51
CA VAL A 277 -12.05 2.96 -16.07
C VAL A 277 -12.11 4.48 -16.26
N ALA A 278 -11.77 5.22 -15.20
CA ALA A 278 -11.74 6.68 -15.22
C ALA A 278 -10.47 7.20 -15.88
N ASN A 279 -10.64 8.31 -16.59
CA ASN A 279 -9.56 9.17 -17.05
C ASN A 279 -9.24 10.21 -15.98
#